data_97cf421c7b6096bc8f206e446c4fde4d
#
_entry.id   97cf421c7b6096bc8f206e446c4fde4d
#
_cell.length_a   1.000
_cell.length_b   1.000
_cell.length_c   1.000
_cell.angle_alpha   90.00
_cell.angle_beta   90.00
_cell.angle_gamma   90.00
#
_symmetry.space_group_name_H-M   'P 1'
#
loop_
_entity.id
_entity.type
_entity.pdbx_description
1 polymer ?
#
loop_
_entity_poly.entity_id
_entity_poly.type
_entity_poly.pdbx_seq_one_letter_code
_entity_poly.pdbx_strand_id
1 'polypeptide(L)'
;MSEDILTLKPPPADVRLAYGSDPSQFGDLRLPKSKGPFPIAMNIHGGFWRAKYDLLHGGHLCAALTGKGIATWNLEYRRVGNPGGGWPSTFEDIVNGYRFLPQIAKRYDLDATKILVMGHSAGGQLALCLAGHEPSVAQVLSLAGVVDLQRCFDLHLSHDAVVEFLGGKPAEVPDHYREADPMHLPVPGAIQVLVHGSADEDVPPEFSRHYFEEKKKTGENVSLIEMPKTDHLDLIDPHSAAWPKVEGAVLKLVGRGSGL
;
A
#
# COMPACT_ATOMS: atom_id res chain seq x y z
N MET A 1 -11.39 19.16 -3.76
CA MET A 1 -12.22 17.95 -3.97
C MET A 1 -11.49 16.67 -3.58
N SER A 2 -10.15 16.59 -3.74
CA SER A 2 -9.39 15.41 -3.28
C SER A 2 -9.32 15.22 -1.76
N GLU A 3 -9.31 16.29 -0.97
CA GLU A 3 -9.32 16.21 0.51
C GLU A 3 -10.60 15.62 1.09
N ASP A 4 -11.70 15.63 0.36
CA ASP A 4 -12.98 15.05 0.80
C ASP A 4 -12.87 13.55 1.07
N ILE A 5 -11.95 12.83 0.39
CA ILE A 5 -11.75 11.38 0.57
C ILE A 5 -11.31 11.02 2.00
N LEU A 6 -10.66 11.93 2.72
CA LEU A 6 -10.22 11.74 4.10
C LEU A 6 -11.38 11.85 5.11
N THR A 7 -12.46 12.51 4.75
CA THR A 7 -13.59 12.81 5.64
C THR A 7 -14.87 12.07 5.26
N LEU A 8 -15.02 11.67 3.99
CA LEU A 8 -16.17 10.93 3.51
C LEU A 8 -16.16 9.49 4.04
N LYS A 9 -17.31 9.06 4.53
CA LYS A 9 -17.48 7.68 4.97
C LYS A 9 -17.55 6.75 3.75
N PRO A 10 -16.66 5.76 3.63
CA PRO A 10 -16.70 4.79 2.53
C PRO A 10 -17.90 3.85 2.64
N PRO A 11 -18.28 3.19 1.52
CA PRO A 11 -19.23 2.07 1.58
C PRO A 11 -18.78 1.03 2.61
N PRO A 12 -19.71 0.41 3.37
CA PRO A 12 -19.37 -0.57 4.39
C PRO A 12 -18.65 -1.78 3.80
N ALA A 13 -17.78 -2.39 4.60
CA ALA A 13 -17.22 -3.70 4.29
C ALA A 13 -18.24 -4.82 4.62
N ASP A 14 -18.07 -5.97 4.00
CA ASP A 14 -18.94 -7.13 4.27
C ASP A 14 -18.63 -7.76 5.63
N VAL A 15 -17.34 -7.78 6.02
CA VAL A 15 -16.93 -8.31 7.33
C VAL A 15 -15.60 -7.70 7.77
N ARG A 16 -15.47 -7.48 9.09
CA ARG A 16 -14.22 -7.15 9.75
C ARG A 16 -13.65 -8.40 10.42
N LEU A 17 -12.38 -8.69 10.17
CA LEU A 17 -11.68 -9.86 10.70
C LEU A 17 -10.42 -9.42 11.43
N ALA A 18 -10.22 -9.92 12.65
CA ALA A 18 -8.97 -9.75 13.38
C ALA A 18 -7.94 -10.77 12.87
N TYR A 19 -6.71 -10.31 12.63
CA TYR A 19 -5.56 -11.16 12.30
C TYR A 19 -4.56 -11.28 13.46
N GLY A 20 -4.82 -10.56 14.56
CA GLY A 20 -4.05 -10.59 15.79
C GLY A 20 -4.89 -10.18 17.00
N SER A 21 -4.25 -10.00 18.15
CA SER A 21 -4.91 -9.70 19.43
C SER A 21 -4.98 -8.20 19.75
N ASP A 22 -4.21 -7.35 19.08
CA ASP A 22 -4.25 -5.90 19.28
C ASP A 22 -5.50 -5.30 18.62
N PRO A 23 -6.13 -4.27 19.22
CA PRO A 23 -7.29 -3.60 18.62
C PRO A 23 -7.07 -3.04 17.21
N SER A 24 -5.82 -2.75 16.82
CA SER A 24 -5.46 -2.30 15.47
C SER A 24 -5.10 -3.44 14.52
N GLN A 25 -5.09 -4.70 14.98
CA GLN A 25 -4.76 -5.87 14.16
C GLN A 25 -6.01 -6.48 13.52
N PHE A 26 -6.62 -5.75 12.60
CA PHE A 26 -7.78 -6.22 11.84
C PHE A 26 -7.74 -5.72 10.40
N GLY A 27 -8.66 -6.21 9.59
CA GLY A 27 -8.92 -5.65 8.27
C GLY A 27 -10.39 -5.76 7.91
N ASP A 28 -10.78 -4.94 6.96
CA ASP A 28 -12.11 -4.90 6.39
C ASP A 28 -12.10 -5.65 5.04
N LEU A 29 -12.78 -6.79 5.00
CA LEU A 29 -12.94 -7.60 3.78
C LEU A 29 -14.21 -7.18 3.04
N ARG A 30 -14.05 -6.94 1.72
CA ARG A 30 -15.16 -6.72 0.79
C ARG A 30 -15.14 -7.81 -0.28
N LEU A 31 -16.31 -8.36 -0.57
CA LEU A 31 -16.50 -9.49 -1.47
C LEU A 31 -17.32 -9.08 -2.69
N PRO A 32 -16.89 -9.43 -3.91
CA PRO A 32 -17.71 -9.26 -5.09
C PRO A 32 -19.01 -10.05 -5.00
N LYS A 33 -20.10 -9.53 -5.58
CA LYS A 33 -21.42 -10.18 -5.55
C LYS A 33 -21.61 -11.31 -6.56
N SER A 34 -20.64 -11.50 -7.46
CA SER A 34 -20.67 -12.59 -8.44
C SER A 34 -20.15 -13.92 -7.85
N LYS A 35 -20.09 -14.98 -8.66
CA LYS A 35 -19.51 -16.26 -8.23
C LYS A 35 -17.97 -16.20 -8.32
N GLY A 36 -17.26 -16.66 -7.26
CA GLY A 36 -15.81 -16.77 -7.19
C GLY A 36 -15.22 -17.98 -7.96
N PRO A 37 -13.93 -18.27 -7.75
CA PRO A 37 -13.03 -17.61 -6.83
C PRO A 37 -12.55 -16.24 -7.33
N PHE A 38 -12.32 -15.31 -6.39
CA PHE A 38 -11.91 -13.94 -6.72
C PHE A 38 -10.42 -13.71 -6.42
N PRO A 39 -9.69 -12.95 -7.25
CA PRO A 39 -8.38 -12.45 -6.89
C PRO A 39 -8.50 -11.51 -5.69
N ILE A 40 -7.41 -11.34 -4.95
CA ILE A 40 -7.34 -10.54 -3.72
C ILE A 40 -6.46 -9.32 -3.94
N ALA A 41 -6.94 -8.13 -3.56
CA ALA A 41 -6.11 -6.96 -3.38
C ALA A 41 -6.02 -6.64 -1.87
N MET A 42 -4.84 -6.83 -1.28
CA MET A 42 -4.53 -6.36 0.07
C MET A 42 -4.14 -4.89 -0.03
N ASN A 43 -4.94 -4.01 0.55
CA ASN A 43 -4.68 -2.57 0.56
C ASN A 43 -4.13 -2.13 1.90
N ILE A 44 -3.02 -1.38 1.87
CA ILE A 44 -2.34 -0.79 3.03
C ILE A 44 -2.50 0.72 2.95
N HIS A 45 -3.17 1.31 3.93
CA HIS A 45 -3.45 2.74 3.91
C HIS A 45 -2.23 3.60 4.23
N GLY A 46 -2.29 4.88 3.84
CA GLY A 46 -1.28 5.88 4.12
C GLY A 46 -1.50 6.62 5.45
N GLY A 47 -0.90 7.83 5.55
CA GLY A 47 -1.03 8.71 6.72
C GLY A 47 0.27 8.85 7.51
N PHE A 48 1.43 8.78 6.84
CA PHE A 48 2.76 8.93 7.44
C PHE A 48 2.96 8.09 8.71
N TRP A 49 2.43 6.85 8.71
CA TRP A 49 2.53 5.89 9.83
C TRP A 49 1.94 6.39 11.15
N ARG A 50 1.13 7.48 11.17
CA ARG A 50 0.58 8.10 12.39
C ARG A 50 -0.86 7.67 12.66
N ALA A 51 -1.21 7.47 13.92
CA ALA A 51 -2.53 7.04 14.39
C ALA A 51 -3.67 8.04 14.10
N LYS A 52 -3.34 9.26 13.63
CA LYS A 52 -4.31 10.24 13.15
C LYS A 52 -5.14 9.74 11.95
N TYR A 53 -4.56 8.85 11.14
CA TYR A 53 -5.19 8.30 9.95
C TYR A 53 -5.42 6.80 10.15
N ASP A 54 -6.48 6.27 9.56
CA ASP A 54 -6.83 4.85 9.62
C ASP A 54 -7.21 4.32 8.23
N LEU A 55 -7.67 3.07 8.18
CA LEU A 55 -8.03 2.39 6.93
C LEU A 55 -9.24 3.02 6.19
N LEU A 56 -10.00 3.94 6.81
CA LEU A 56 -11.27 4.43 6.24
C LEU A 56 -11.09 5.10 4.88
N HIS A 57 -10.08 5.95 4.72
CA HIS A 57 -9.84 6.65 3.45
C HIS A 57 -9.48 5.71 2.29
N GLY A 58 -8.91 4.53 2.55
CA GLY A 58 -8.71 3.47 1.55
C GLY A 58 -9.97 2.68 1.20
N GLY A 59 -11.05 2.88 1.97
CA GLY A 59 -12.30 2.12 1.80
C GLY A 59 -13.07 2.41 0.50
N HIS A 60 -12.97 3.62 -0.05
CA HIS A 60 -13.59 3.99 -1.32
C HIS A 60 -12.94 3.27 -2.50
N LEU A 61 -11.60 3.28 -2.57
CA LEU A 61 -10.81 2.53 -3.53
C LEU A 61 -11.13 1.03 -3.45
N CYS A 62 -11.16 0.46 -2.24
CA CYS A 62 -11.49 -0.94 -2.02
C CYS A 62 -12.90 -1.28 -2.52
N ALA A 63 -13.90 -0.45 -2.23
CA ALA A 63 -15.27 -0.66 -2.71
C ALA A 63 -15.36 -0.62 -4.24
N ALA A 64 -14.67 0.32 -4.89
CA ALA A 64 -14.63 0.43 -6.35
C ALA A 64 -14.00 -0.81 -7.00
N LEU A 65 -12.86 -1.28 -6.48
CA LEU A 65 -12.21 -2.52 -6.94
C LEU A 65 -13.09 -3.76 -6.72
N THR A 66 -13.82 -3.80 -5.61
CA THR A 66 -14.76 -4.91 -5.34
C THR A 66 -15.88 -4.95 -6.37
N GLY A 67 -16.36 -3.78 -6.81
CA GLY A 67 -17.31 -3.67 -7.93
C GLY A 67 -16.76 -4.22 -9.26
N LYS A 68 -15.46 -4.36 -9.41
CA LYS A 68 -14.78 -4.94 -10.59
C LYS A 68 -14.45 -6.43 -10.43
N GLY A 69 -14.94 -7.04 -9.37
CA GLY A 69 -14.79 -8.48 -9.14
C GLY A 69 -13.47 -8.86 -8.44
N ILE A 70 -12.86 -7.95 -7.68
CA ILE A 70 -11.66 -8.18 -6.87
C ILE A 70 -12.09 -8.17 -5.41
N ALA A 71 -11.79 -9.22 -4.66
CA ALA A 71 -11.95 -9.17 -3.21
C ALA A 71 -10.89 -8.23 -2.62
N THR A 72 -11.28 -7.32 -1.72
CA THR A 72 -10.34 -6.39 -1.13
C THR A 72 -10.20 -6.63 0.37
N TRP A 73 -8.94 -6.74 0.82
CA TRP A 73 -8.54 -6.83 2.21
C TRP A 73 -7.89 -5.51 2.61
N ASN A 74 -8.69 -4.57 3.16
CA ASN A 74 -8.24 -3.26 3.60
C ASN A 74 -7.70 -3.38 5.02
N LEU A 75 -6.39 -3.33 5.17
CA LEU A 75 -5.69 -3.65 6.40
C LEU A 75 -5.59 -2.43 7.32
N GLU A 76 -5.89 -2.62 8.60
CA GLU A 76 -5.52 -1.75 9.70
C GLU A 76 -4.27 -2.31 10.39
N TYR A 77 -3.46 -1.45 11.02
CA TYR A 77 -2.21 -1.82 11.66
C TYR A 77 -1.87 -0.82 12.78
N ARG A 78 -1.02 -1.19 13.73
CA ARG A 78 -0.50 -0.27 14.77
C ARG A 78 0.38 0.80 14.14
N ARG A 79 0.18 2.04 14.54
CA ARG A 79 0.88 3.23 14.03
C ARG A 79 1.50 4.02 15.16
N VAL A 80 2.42 4.92 14.85
CA VAL A 80 2.96 5.91 15.81
C VAL A 80 1.79 6.65 16.46
N GLY A 81 1.76 6.65 17.79
CA GLY A 81 0.64 7.14 18.62
C GLY A 81 -0.29 6.04 19.14
N ASN A 82 -0.28 4.84 18.57
CA ASN A 82 -0.89 3.67 19.19
C ASN A 82 0.09 2.99 20.16
N PRO A 83 -0.38 2.31 21.22
CA PRO A 83 0.48 1.48 22.04
C PRO A 83 1.26 0.47 21.20
N GLY A 84 2.58 0.45 21.32
CA GLY A 84 3.44 -0.43 20.57
C GLY A 84 3.51 -0.17 19.06
N GLY A 85 3.05 0.99 18.57
CA GLY A 85 3.18 1.37 17.14
C GLY A 85 4.57 1.92 16.81
N GLY A 86 4.91 1.94 15.54
CA GLY A 86 6.23 2.28 15.01
C GLY A 86 7.00 1.03 14.57
N TRP A 87 8.25 1.21 14.10
CA TRP A 87 9.10 0.11 13.66
C TRP A 87 9.66 -0.68 14.86
N PRO A 88 9.72 -2.04 14.81
CA PRO A 88 9.27 -2.90 13.70
C PRO A 88 7.79 -3.29 13.76
N SER A 89 7.09 -3.01 14.86
CA SER A 89 5.74 -3.55 15.15
C SER A 89 4.69 -3.19 14.10
N THR A 90 4.76 -1.98 13.52
CA THR A 90 3.91 -1.60 12.38
C THR A 90 4.12 -2.56 11.20
N PHE A 91 5.36 -2.86 10.87
CA PHE A 91 5.68 -3.76 9.77
C PHE A 91 5.32 -5.23 10.08
N GLU A 92 5.54 -5.67 11.31
CA GLU A 92 5.10 -7.01 11.77
C GLU A 92 3.59 -7.20 11.58
N ASP A 93 2.79 -6.15 11.82
CA ASP A 93 1.35 -6.19 11.58
C ASP A 93 1.02 -6.35 10.08
N ILE A 94 1.77 -5.69 9.20
CA ILE A 94 1.62 -5.85 7.74
C ILE A 94 1.93 -7.30 7.31
N VAL A 95 3.03 -7.87 7.82
CA VAL A 95 3.41 -9.27 7.58
C VAL A 95 2.32 -10.24 8.09
N ASN A 96 1.83 -10.02 9.29
CA ASN A 96 0.79 -10.86 9.89
C ASN A 96 -0.54 -10.76 9.12
N GLY A 97 -0.93 -9.55 8.70
CA GLY A 97 -2.12 -9.33 7.86
C GLY A 97 -2.02 -10.00 6.49
N TYR A 98 -0.83 -10.02 5.89
CA TYR A 98 -0.57 -10.75 4.63
C TYR A 98 -0.62 -12.27 4.85
N ARG A 99 0.06 -12.77 5.87
CA ARG A 99 0.08 -14.20 6.21
C ARG A 99 -1.27 -14.76 6.68
N PHE A 100 -2.22 -13.90 6.99
CA PHE A 100 -3.61 -14.26 7.29
C PHE A 100 -4.45 -14.53 6.03
N LEU A 101 -4.04 -14.03 4.86
CA LEU A 101 -4.78 -14.16 3.59
C LEU A 101 -5.15 -15.61 3.19
N PRO A 102 -4.30 -16.64 3.34
CA PRO A 102 -4.69 -18.02 3.04
C PRO A 102 -5.90 -18.52 3.84
N GLN A 103 -6.07 -18.05 5.10
CA GLN A 103 -7.23 -18.39 5.92
C GLN A 103 -8.50 -17.70 5.41
N ILE A 104 -8.39 -16.42 5.03
CA ILE A 104 -9.48 -15.66 4.39
C ILE A 104 -9.88 -16.32 3.08
N ALA A 105 -8.91 -16.65 2.22
CA ALA A 105 -9.15 -17.24 0.92
C ALA A 105 -9.92 -18.55 1.03
N LYS A 106 -9.52 -19.43 1.93
CA LYS A 106 -10.21 -20.70 2.19
C LYS A 106 -11.65 -20.49 2.67
N ARG A 107 -11.89 -19.47 3.50
CA ARG A 107 -13.21 -19.21 4.12
C ARG A 107 -14.21 -18.57 3.15
N TYR A 108 -13.73 -17.73 2.24
CA TYR A 108 -14.57 -16.84 1.43
C TYR A 108 -14.49 -17.10 -0.09
N ASP A 109 -14.02 -18.27 -0.52
CA ASP A 109 -13.88 -18.66 -1.93
C ASP A 109 -13.06 -17.66 -2.75
N LEU A 110 -11.83 -17.37 -2.27
CA LEU A 110 -10.89 -16.45 -2.92
C LEU A 110 -9.73 -17.23 -3.54
N ASP A 111 -9.12 -16.66 -4.58
CA ASP A 111 -7.96 -17.23 -5.26
C ASP A 111 -6.65 -16.75 -4.60
N ALA A 112 -6.15 -17.56 -3.66
CA ALA A 112 -4.89 -17.29 -2.96
C ALA A 112 -3.64 -17.31 -3.88
N THR A 113 -3.77 -17.72 -5.14
CA THR A 113 -2.68 -17.65 -6.13
C THR A 113 -2.60 -16.30 -6.84
N LYS A 114 -3.63 -15.45 -6.67
CA LYS A 114 -3.77 -14.14 -7.28
C LYS A 114 -3.91 -13.05 -6.22
N ILE A 115 -2.82 -12.81 -5.50
CA ILE A 115 -2.74 -11.76 -4.47
C ILE A 115 -1.94 -10.60 -5.02
N LEU A 116 -2.54 -9.42 -5.01
CA LEU A 116 -1.87 -8.14 -5.20
C LEU A 116 -1.72 -7.48 -3.82
N VAL A 117 -0.50 -7.12 -3.44
CA VAL A 117 -0.25 -6.21 -2.33
C VAL A 117 -0.18 -4.80 -2.87
N MET A 118 -0.97 -3.89 -2.33
CA MET A 118 -0.97 -2.50 -2.76
C MET A 118 -1.05 -1.56 -1.57
N GLY A 119 -0.58 -0.34 -1.76
CA GLY A 119 -0.69 0.67 -0.72
C GLY A 119 -0.47 2.08 -1.25
N HIS A 120 -0.96 3.06 -0.48
CA HIS A 120 -0.87 4.48 -0.80
C HIS A 120 0.06 5.18 0.17
N SER A 121 0.92 6.10 -0.32
CA SER A 121 1.78 6.93 0.54
C SER A 121 2.68 6.08 1.45
N ALA A 122 2.61 6.25 2.77
CA ALA A 122 3.28 5.37 3.74
C ALA A 122 2.89 3.88 3.55
N GLY A 123 1.65 3.59 3.13
CA GLY A 123 1.22 2.23 2.80
C GLY A 123 1.90 1.68 1.54
N GLY A 124 2.25 2.55 0.58
CA GLY A 124 3.02 2.17 -0.61
C GLY A 124 4.47 1.78 -0.26
N GLN A 125 5.07 2.46 0.71
CA GLN A 125 6.36 2.06 1.28
C GLN A 125 6.25 0.70 1.98
N LEU A 126 5.23 0.51 2.86
CA LEU A 126 5.02 -0.75 3.57
C LEU A 126 4.75 -1.93 2.61
N ALA A 127 4.04 -1.70 1.50
CA ALA A 127 3.78 -2.71 0.48
C ALA A 127 5.08 -3.19 -0.20
N LEU A 128 5.96 -2.25 -0.59
CA LEU A 128 7.26 -2.60 -1.19
C LEU A 128 8.23 -3.19 -0.17
N CYS A 129 8.21 -2.70 1.08
CA CYS A 129 8.98 -3.30 2.17
C CYS A 129 8.55 -4.76 2.40
N LEU A 130 7.23 -5.04 2.41
CA LEU A 130 6.72 -6.41 2.50
C LEU A 130 7.23 -7.28 1.35
N ALA A 131 7.21 -6.78 0.11
CA ALA A 131 7.70 -7.52 -1.04
C ALA A 131 9.21 -7.83 -0.96
N GLY A 132 9.99 -6.97 -0.30
CA GLY A 132 11.42 -7.20 -0.05
C GLY A 132 11.70 -8.25 1.03
N HIS A 133 10.78 -8.45 1.98
CA HIS A 133 10.94 -9.39 3.10
C HIS A 133 10.17 -10.71 2.93
N GLU A 134 9.11 -10.72 2.09
CA GLU A 134 8.25 -11.88 1.85
C GLU A 134 8.33 -12.33 0.39
N PRO A 135 9.17 -13.31 0.06
CA PRO A 135 9.36 -13.78 -1.32
C PRO A 135 8.09 -14.33 -2.00
N SER A 136 7.05 -14.61 -1.24
CA SER A 136 5.74 -15.05 -1.77
C SER A 136 4.89 -13.92 -2.35
N VAL A 137 5.28 -12.66 -2.14
CA VAL A 137 4.64 -11.50 -2.76
C VAL A 137 5.07 -11.41 -4.22
N ALA A 138 4.21 -11.87 -5.12
CA ALA A 138 4.49 -11.90 -6.56
C ALA A 138 4.17 -10.59 -7.28
N GLN A 139 3.33 -9.73 -6.70
CA GLN A 139 2.86 -8.50 -7.32
C GLN A 139 2.67 -7.41 -6.28
N VAL A 140 3.19 -6.22 -6.56
CA VAL A 140 3.07 -5.07 -5.67
C VAL A 140 2.76 -3.80 -6.46
N LEU A 141 1.85 -2.96 -5.93
CA LEU A 141 1.48 -1.67 -6.48
C LEU A 141 1.66 -0.58 -5.42
N SER A 142 2.54 0.37 -5.68
CA SER A 142 2.76 1.53 -4.83
C SER A 142 2.12 2.77 -5.46
N LEU A 143 1.16 3.36 -4.77
CA LEU A 143 0.48 4.60 -5.15
C LEU A 143 1.11 5.74 -4.35
N ALA A 144 1.86 6.63 -5.01
CA ALA A 144 2.57 7.77 -4.40
C ALA A 144 3.36 7.38 -3.12
N GLY A 145 4.06 6.24 -3.17
CA GLY A 145 4.73 5.68 -1.99
C GLY A 145 5.92 6.50 -1.51
N VAL A 146 6.12 6.55 -0.18
CA VAL A 146 7.32 7.12 0.47
C VAL A 146 8.45 6.09 0.39
N VAL A 147 8.92 5.80 -0.82
CA VAL A 147 9.77 4.64 -1.14
C VAL A 147 11.26 4.85 -0.96
N ASP A 148 11.65 6.00 -0.39
CA ASP A 148 13.04 6.39 -0.08
C ASP A 148 13.03 7.07 1.30
N LEU A 149 13.29 6.31 2.35
CA LEU A 149 13.17 6.79 3.73
C LEU A 149 14.31 7.74 4.13
N GLN A 150 15.50 7.57 3.55
CA GLN A 150 16.58 8.53 3.73
C GLN A 150 16.19 9.89 3.16
N ARG A 151 15.65 9.93 1.93
CA ARG A 151 15.17 11.16 1.30
C ARG A 151 14.00 11.78 2.06
N CYS A 152 13.09 10.95 2.60
CA CYS A 152 11.99 11.40 3.46
C CYS A 152 12.53 12.18 4.68
N PHE A 153 13.60 11.70 5.31
CA PHE A 153 14.32 12.38 6.39
C PHE A 153 14.97 13.67 5.91
N ASP A 154 15.73 13.63 4.82
CA ASP A 154 16.47 14.79 4.30
C ASP A 154 15.55 15.96 3.92
N LEU A 155 14.33 15.67 3.46
CA LEU A 155 13.31 16.66 3.10
C LEU A 155 12.38 17.03 4.25
N HIS A 156 12.57 16.48 5.45
CA HIS A 156 11.71 16.71 6.63
C HIS A 156 10.22 16.48 6.37
N LEU A 157 9.87 15.48 5.52
CA LEU A 157 8.48 15.27 5.13
C LEU A 157 7.58 15.04 6.35
N SER A 158 6.44 15.73 6.34
CA SER A 158 5.44 15.68 7.42
C SER A 158 6.06 15.86 8.82
N HIS A 159 6.97 16.85 8.97
CA HIS A 159 7.64 17.15 10.25
C HIS A 159 8.39 15.94 10.82
N ASP A 160 9.31 15.39 10.03
CA ASP A 160 10.16 14.26 10.41
C ASP A 160 9.38 12.97 10.78
N ALA A 161 8.26 12.72 10.12
CA ALA A 161 7.42 11.53 10.39
C ALA A 161 8.20 10.21 10.34
N VAL A 162 9.22 10.11 9.47
CA VAL A 162 10.08 8.93 9.37
C VAL A 162 10.91 8.70 10.63
N VAL A 163 11.34 9.76 11.31
CA VAL A 163 12.09 9.68 12.59
C VAL A 163 11.19 9.12 13.70
N GLU A 164 9.93 9.57 13.74
CA GLU A 164 8.95 9.03 14.69
C GLU A 164 8.66 7.54 14.39
N PHE A 165 8.52 7.20 13.10
CA PHE A 165 8.22 5.83 12.66
C PHE A 165 9.35 4.86 12.97
N LEU A 166 10.60 5.23 12.64
CA LEU A 166 11.77 4.37 12.81
C LEU A 166 12.39 4.44 14.22
N GLY A 167 11.94 5.40 15.04
CA GLY A 167 12.40 5.57 16.42
C GLY A 167 13.73 6.31 16.56
N GLY A 168 14.20 7.00 15.51
CA GLY A 168 15.43 7.80 15.51
C GLY A 168 15.84 8.27 14.13
N LYS A 169 16.88 9.11 14.09
CA LYS A 169 17.49 9.59 12.84
C LYS A 169 18.34 8.50 12.17
N PRO A 170 18.69 8.63 10.88
CA PRO A 170 19.49 7.60 10.16
C PRO A 170 20.82 7.26 10.87
N ALA A 171 21.49 8.23 11.45
CA ALA A 171 22.74 8.00 12.18
C ALA A 171 22.54 7.32 13.55
N GLU A 172 21.35 7.40 14.14
CA GLU A 172 21.01 6.84 15.45
C GLU A 172 20.49 5.39 15.33
N VAL A 173 19.72 5.10 14.26
CA VAL A 173 19.08 3.80 14.01
C VAL A 173 19.33 3.32 12.56
N PRO A 174 20.58 3.18 12.10
CA PRO A 174 20.90 2.87 10.70
C PRO A 174 20.33 1.54 10.25
N ASP A 175 20.22 0.57 11.14
CA ASP A 175 19.66 -0.75 10.84
C ASP A 175 18.16 -0.67 10.54
N HIS A 176 17.40 0.17 11.26
CA HIS A 176 15.98 0.37 10.98
C HIS A 176 15.75 0.96 9.60
N TYR A 177 16.55 1.98 9.19
CA TYR A 177 16.49 2.52 7.83
C TYR A 177 16.83 1.46 6.79
N ARG A 178 17.92 0.69 6.98
CA ARG A 178 18.31 -0.35 6.03
C ARG A 178 17.22 -1.42 5.85
N GLU A 179 16.54 -1.80 6.94
CA GLU A 179 15.52 -2.84 6.93
C GLU A 179 14.14 -2.36 6.47
N ALA A 180 13.81 -1.09 6.71
CA ALA A 180 12.51 -0.53 6.38
C ALA A 180 12.47 0.14 4.99
N ASP A 181 13.62 0.60 4.47
CA ASP A 181 13.67 1.40 3.25
C ASP A 181 13.64 0.50 2.00
N PRO A 182 12.57 0.59 1.17
CA PRO A 182 12.48 -0.18 -0.08
C PRO A 182 13.64 0.06 -1.05
N MET A 183 14.32 1.22 -0.98
CA MET A 183 15.50 1.49 -1.80
C MET A 183 16.61 0.47 -1.57
N HIS A 184 16.76 -0.02 -0.34
CA HIS A 184 17.82 -0.97 0.06
C HIS A 184 17.41 -2.44 -0.06
N LEU A 185 16.11 -2.72 -0.22
CA LEU A 185 15.61 -4.10 -0.23
C LEU A 185 15.55 -4.65 -1.66
N PRO A 186 16.18 -5.80 -1.95
CA PRO A 186 15.96 -6.49 -3.22
C PRO A 186 14.53 -7.07 -3.24
N VAL A 187 13.86 -6.95 -4.38
CA VAL A 187 12.51 -7.51 -4.62
C VAL A 187 12.54 -8.45 -5.84
N PRO A 188 13.33 -9.56 -5.76
CA PRO A 188 13.50 -10.45 -6.90
C PRO A 188 12.22 -11.22 -7.18
N GLY A 189 11.84 -11.29 -8.47
CA GLY A 189 10.72 -12.10 -8.95
C GLY A 189 9.34 -11.46 -8.80
N ALA A 190 9.17 -10.39 -8.04
CA ALA A 190 7.91 -9.66 -7.99
C ALA A 190 7.76 -8.67 -9.14
N ILE A 191 6.53 -8.52 -9.64
CA ILE A 191 6.15 -7.44 -10.55
C ILE A 191 5.84 -6.22 -9.70
N GLN A 192 6.62 -5.15 -9.89
CA GLN A 192 6.48 -3.89 -9.16
C GLN A 192 5.90 -2.82 -10.09
N VAL A 193 4.81 -2.20 -9.68
CA VAL A 193 4.22 -1.07 -10.39
C VAL A 193 4.14 0.11 -9.44
N LEU A 194 4.69 1.25 -9.88
CA LEU A 194 4.52 2.52 -9.19
C LEU A 194 3.58 3.41 -10.00
N VAL A 195 2.64 4.05 -9.33
CA VAL A 195 1.78 5.10 -9.92
C VAL A 195 1.98 6.35 -9.08
N HIS A 196 2.31 7.48 -9.73
CA HIS A 196 2.57 8.72 -9.02
C HIS A 196 1.99 9.92 -9.77
N GLY A 197 1.39 10.86 -9.04
CA GLY A 197 0.89 12.10 -9.58
C GLY A 197 2.00 13.14 -9.76
N SER A 198 2.06 13.83 -10.90
CA SER A 198 3.09 14.85 -11.13
C SER A 198 2.86 16.17 -10.38
N ALA A 199 1.69 16.36 -9.78
CA ALA A 199 1.34 17.51 -8.95
C ALA A 199 1.26 17.15 -7.46
N ASP A 200 1.84 16.01 -7.06
CA ASP A 200 1.89 15.57 -5.67
C ASP A 200 2.84 16.47 -4.85
N GLU A 201 2.28 17.21 -3.89
CA GLU A 201 3.00 18.09 -2.97
C GLU A 201 3.31 17.44 -1.61
N ASP A 202 2.64 16.32 -1.27
CA ASP A 202 2.85 15.58 -0.02
C ASP A 202 4.07 14.66 -0.12
N VAL A 203 4.17 13.91 -1.22
CA VAL A 203 5.31 13.04 -1.55
C VAL A 203 5.77 13.38 -2.96
N PRO A 204 6.91 14.06 -3.14
CA PRO A 204 7.40 14.45 -4.45
C PRO A 204 7.54 13.27 -5.42
N PRO A 205 7.14 13.38 -6.72
CA PRO A 205 7.19 12.26 -7.68
C PRO A 205 8.61 11.73 -7.93
N GLU A 206 9.64 12.48 -7.54
CA GLU A 206 11.04 12.05 -7.55
C GLU A 206 11.29 10.80 -6.70
N PHE A 207 10.48 10.53 -5.67
CA PHE A 207 10.57 9.29 -4.88
C PHE A 207 10.37 8.07 -5.78
N SER A 208 9.30 8.06 -6.55
CA SER A 208 9.01 6.95 -7.47
C SER A 208 9.95 6.90 -8.66
N ARG A 209 10.40 8.06 -9.18
CA ARG A 209 11.37 8.11 -10.28
C ARG A 209 12.71 7.52 -9.87
N HIS A 210 13.24 7.95 -8.72
CA HIS A 210 14.52 7.46 -8.19
C HIS A 210 14.45 5.96 -7.88
N TYR A 211 13.40 5.51 -7.20
CA TYR A 211 13.18 4.08 -6.96
C TYR A 211 13.16 3.28 -8.27
N PHE A 212 12.38 3.72 -9.25
CA PHE A 212 12.30 3.06 -10.56
C PHE A 212 13.66 2.96 -11.24
N GLU A 213 14.43 4.04 -11.27
CA GLU A 213 15.76 4.08 -11.89
C GLU A 213 16.74 3.11 -11.21
N GLU A 214 16.80 3.11 -9.88
CA GLU A 214 17.71 2.23 -9.13
C GLU A 214 17.33 0.76 -9.29
N LYS A 215 16.03 0.42 -9.18
CA LYS A 215 15.58 -0.97 -9.34
C LYS A 215 15.72 -1.49 -10.78
N LYS A 216 15.62 -0.61 -11.77
CA LYS A 216 15.94 -0.97 -13.17
C LYS A 216 17.42 -1.32 -13.36
N LYS A 217 18.35 -0.62 -12.70
CA LYS A 217 19.78 -0.91 -12.78
C LYS A 217 20.11 -2.30 -12.23
N THR A 218 19.38 -2.76 -11.22
CA THR A 218 19.54 -4.10 -10.63
C THR A 218 18.81 -5.21 -11.41
N GLY A 219 18.10 -4.86 -12.51
CA GLY A 219 17.37 -5.81 -13.35
C GLY A 219 16.02 -6.26 -12.79
N GLU A 220 15.51 -5.57 -11.78
CA GLU A 220 14.20 -5.88 -11.20
C GLU A 220 13.05 -5.56 -12.17
N ASN A 221 11.95 -6.30 -12.05
CA ASN A 221 10.75 -6.09 -12.86
C ASN A 221 9.89 -4.95 -12.30
N VAL A 222 10.30 -3.72 -12.57
CA VAL A 222 9.65 -2.50 -12.09
C VAL A 222 9.15 -1.65 -13.25
N SER A 223 8.01 -0.99 -13.08
CA SER A 223 7.45 -0.01 -14.00
C SER A 223 6.90 1.19 -13.25
N LEU A 224 6.96 2.36 -13.89
CA LEU A 224 6.44 3.62 -13.37
C LEU A 224 5.38 4.17 -14.32
N ILE A 225 4.24 4.53 -13.75
CA ILE A 225 3.13 5.24 -14.40
C ILE A 225 3.04 6.63 -13.75
N GLU A 226 3.50 7.65 -14.46
CA GLU A 226 3.40 9.02 -13.98
C GLU A 226 2.12 9.68 -14.53
N MET A 227 1.34 10.29 -13.65
CA MET A 227 0.02 10.85 -13.94
C MET A 227 0.10 12.38 -14.00
N PRO A 228 -0.06 13.01 -15.19
CA PRO A 228 0.00 14.46 -15.30
C PRO A 228 -1.09 15.15 -14.48
N LYS A 229 -0.75 16.26 -13.81
CA LYS A 229 -1.67 17.12 -13.05
C LYS A 229 -2.50 16.40 -11.98
N THR A 230 -2.02 15.28 -11.49
CA THR A 230 -2.64 14.44 -10.47
C THR A 230 -1.98 14.73 -9.13
N ASP A 231 -2.76 14.94 -8.10
CA ASP A 231 -2.25 15.12 -6.73
C ASP A 231 -2.16 13.80 -5.96
N HIS A 232 -1.74 13.91 -4.68
CA HIS A 232 -1.52 12.77 -3.80
C HIS A 232 -2.77 11.90 -3.59
N LEU A 233 -3.90 12.54 -3.27
CA LEU A 233 -5.15 11.86 -2.91
C LEU A 233 -5.99 11.43 -4.12
N ASP A 234 -5.76 12.01 -5.30
CA ASP A 234 -6.44 11.62 -6.54
C ASP A 234 -6.23 10.13 -6.86
N LEU A 235 -5.09 9.57 -6.44
CA LEU A 235 -4.75 8.17 -6.71
C LEU A 235 -5.62 7.15 -5.94
N ILE A 236 -6.28 7.60 -4.87
CA ILE A 236 -7.18 6.76 -4.07
C ILE A 236 -8.65 7.15 -4.16
N ASP A 237 -8.95 8.21 -4.93
CA ASP A 237 -10.32 8.65 -5.18
C ASP A 237 -10.90 8.04 -6.46
N PRO A 238 -11.91 7.13 -6.36
CA PRO A 238 -12.55 6.53 -7.54
C PRO A 238 -13.29 7.54 -8.44
N HIS A 239 -13.47 8.78 -7.99
CA HIS A 239 -14.11 9.85 -8.78
C HIS A 239 -13.09 10.77 -9.45
N SER A 240 -11.79 10.59 -9.18
CA SER A 240 -10.73 11.38 -9.79
C SER A 240 -10.51 11.03 -11.28
N ALA A 241 -9.89 11.94 -12.01
CA ALA A 241 -9.45 11.68 -13.39
C ALA A 241 -8.31 10.62 -13.46
N ALA A 242 -7.60 10.39 -12.35
CA ALA A 242 -6.52 9.40 -12.27
C ALA A 242 -7.05 7.96 -12.13
N TRP A 243 -8.26 7.79 -11.58
CA TRP A 243 -8.80 6.48 -11.23
C TRP A 243 -8.77 5.43 -12.36
N PRO A 244 -9.16 5.72 -13.61
CA PRO A 244 -9.13 4.71 -14.68
C PRO A 244 -7.74 4.08 -14.90
N LYS A 245 -6.66 4.83 -14.64
CA LYS A 245 -5.29 4.31 -14.76
C LYS A 245 -4.91 3.47 -13.55
N VAL A 246 -5.28 3.88 -12.35
CA VAL A 246 -5.08 3.09 -11.12
C VAL A 246 -5.85 1.77 -11.22
N GLU A 247 -7.14 1.82 -11.55
CA GLU A 247 -7.99 0.64 -11.78
C GLU A 247 -7.39 -0.29 -12.83
N GLY A 248 -6.96 0.27 -13.98
CA GLY A 248 -6.34 -0.50 -15.05
C GLY A 248 -5.06 -1.20 -14.61
N ALA A 249 -4.22 -0.55 -13.82
CA ALA A 249 -3.00 -1.15 -13.26
C ALA A 249 -3.34 -2.33 -12.33
N VAL A 250 -4.32 -2.16 -11.44
CA VAL A 250 -4.79 -3.24 -10.55
C VAL A 250 -5.35 -4.41 -11.34
N LEU A 251 -6.26 -4.16 -12.30
CA LEU A 251 -6.89 -5.21 -13.12
C LEU A 251 -5.84 -6.00 -13.91
N LYS A 252 -4.83 -5.33 -14.47
CA LYS A 252 -3.73 -5.98 -15.18
C LYS A 252 -2.92 -6.90 -14.25
N LEU A 253 -2.58 -6.43 -13.06
CA LEU A 253 -1.80 -7.18 -12.08
C LEU A 253 -2.56 -8.43 -11.59
N VAL A 254 -3.87 -8.36 -11.35
CA VAL A 254 -4.65 -9.54 -10.92
C VAL A 254 -5.14 -10.43 -12.08
N GLY A 255 -4.68 -10.18 -13.32
CA GLY A 255 -5.02 -10.99 -14.49
C GLY A 255 -6.46 -10.84 -14.96
N ARG A 256 -7.08 -9.68 -14.73
CA ARG A 256 -8.44 -9.33 -15.21
C ARG A 256 -8.45 -8.23 -16.28
N GLY A 257 -7.29 -7.67 -16.64
CA GLY A 257 -7.15 -6.70 -17.71
C GLY A 257 -7.32 -7.40 -19.07
N SER A 258 -8.24 -6.96 -19.92
CA SER A 258 -8.17 -7.22 -21.36
C SER A 258 -6.86 -6.62 -21.85
N GLY A 259 -6.00 -7.44 -22.48
CA GLY A 259 -4.73 -6.96 -23.05
C GLY A 259 -4.97 -5.69 -23.86
N LEU A 260 -4.12 -4.69 -23.64
CA LEU A 260 -3.99 -3.53 -24.52
C LEU A 260 -3.34 -3.95 -25.82
#